data_8ec588c8840d093567f8c822f7283903
#
_entry.id   8ec588c8840d093567f8c822f7283903
#
_cell.length_a   1.000
_cell.length_b   1.000
_cell.length_c   1.000
_cell.angle_alpha   90.00
_cell.angle_beta   90.00
_cell.angle_gamma   90.00
#
_symmetry.space_group_name_H-M   'P 1'
#
loop_
_entity.id
_entity.type
_entity.pdbx_description
1 polymer ?
#
loop_
_entity_poly.entity_id
_entity_poly.type
_entity_poly.pdbx_seq_one_letter_code
_entity_poly.pdbx_strand_id
1 'polypeptide(L)'
;MARSYRYRFGGSAATLVLNMKRMADANRVDFSGDDKAGEVEGMGAKGSYSISGDEVTVTIHRIPFIISWGTVEEQLDSTARSWGAVRMT
;
A
#
# COMPACT_ATOMS: atom_id res chain seq x y z
N MET A 1 -8.29 -14.54 -1.89
CA MET A 1 -7.91 -14.53 -0.46
C MET A 1 -7.12 -13.26 -0.17
N ALA A 2 -7.48 -12.55 0.88
CA ALA A 2 -6.76 -11.33 1.25
C ALA A 2 -5.45 -11.64 1.98
N ARG A 3 -4.45 -10.80 1.78
CA ARG A 3 -3.19 -10.87 2.51
C ARG A 3 -2.87 -9.50 3.08
N SER A 4 -2.36 -9.49 4.31
CA SER A 4 -2.01 -8.25 5.00
C SER A 4 -0.52 -8.19 5.27
N TYR A 5 0.03 -6.97 5.18
CA TYR A 5 1.45 -6.71 5.39
C TYR A 5 1.58 -5.49 6.28
N ARG A 6 2.48 -5.56 7.26
CA ARG A 6 2.71 -4.45 8.18
C ARG A 6 4.07 -3.85 7.92
N TYR A 7 4.10 -2.52 7.86
CA TYR A 7 5.33 -1.77 7.66
C TYR A 7 5.48 -0.73 8.73
N ARG A 8 6.73 -0.48 9.13
CA ARG A 8 7.06 0.66 9.97
C ARG A 8 7.64 1.74 9.07
N PHE A 9 7.17 2.96 9.20
CA PHE A 9 7.63 4.07 8.38
C PHE A 9 8.18 5.19 9.26
N GLY A 10 9.10 5.98 8.68
CA GLY A 10 9.57 7.20 9.30
C GLY A 10 8.81 8.41 8.75
N GLY A 11 8.90 9.53 9.46
CA GLY A 11 8.21 10.75 9.03
C GLY A 11 6.74 10.75 9.40
N SER A 12 5.94 11.53 8.67
CA SER A 12 4.53 11.71 8.98
C SER A 12 3.64 10.79 8.16
N ALA A 13 2.50 10.42 8.74
CA ALA A 13 1.47 9.67 8.03
C ALA A 13 0.96 10.45 6.82
N ALA A 14 0.85 11.77 6.93
CA ALA A 14 0.41 12.61 5.82
C ALA A 14 1.34 12.49 4.62
N THR A 15 2.64 12.46 4.84
CA THR A 15 3.62 12.29 3.76
C THR A 15 3.50 10.92 3.11
N LEU A 16 3.32 9.87 3.93
CA LEU A 16 3.15 8.52 3.43
C LEU A 16 1.91 8.44 2.53
N VAL A 17 0.79 8.98 2.99
CA VAL A 17 -0.46 8.97 2.23
C VAL A 17 -0.33 9.78 0.95
N LEU A 18 0.37 10.91 0.99
CA LEU A 18 0.62 11.70 -0.21
C LEU A 18 1.40 10.89 -1.25
N ASN A 19 2.40 10.13 -0.82
CA ASN A 19 3.16 9.26 -1.71
C ASN A 19 2.29 8.18 -2.31
N MET A 20 1.40 7.58 -1.50
CA MET A 20 0.44 6.57 -1.98
C MET A 20 -0.48 7.17 -3.04
N LYS A 21 -1.00 8.37 -2.78
CA LYS A 21 -1.91 9.04 -3.71
C LYS A 21 -1.22 9.36 -5.03
N ARG A 22 0.01 9.86 -4.98
CA ARG A 22 0.78 10.16 -6.19
C ARG A 22 1.03 8.91 -7.02
N MET A 23 1.35 7.80 -6.36
CA MET A 23 1.56 6.54 -7.05
C MET A 23 0.27 6.04 -7.70
N ALA A 24 -0.85 6.12 -6.98
CA ALA A 24 -2.15 5.71 -7.52
C ALA A 24 -2.50 6.55 -8.74
N ASP A 25 -2.32 7.87 -8.67
CA ASP A 25 -2.59 8.76 -9.80
C ASP A 25 -1.70 8.43 -11.00
N ALA A 26 -0.42 8.17 -10.76
CA ALA A 26 0.53 7.83 -11.82
C ALA A 26 0.17 6.52 -12.52
N ASN A 27 -0.45 5.58 -11.81
CA ASN A 27 -0.82 4.27 -12.33
C ASN A 27 -2.30 4.16 -12.70
N ARG A 28 -3.03 5.28 -12.67
CA ARG A 28 -4.46 5.34 -13.00
C ARG A 28 -5.30 4.42 -12.13
N VAL A 29 -4.96 4.39 -10.85
CA VAL A 29 -5.66 3.62 -9.84
C VAL A 29 -6.46 4.59 -8.98
N ASP A 30 -7.69 4.22 -8.65
CA ASP A 30 -8.55 5.04 -7.80
C ASP A 30 -8.05 4.96 -6.35
N PHE A 31 -7.91 6.11 -5.73
CA PHE A 31 -7.48 6.23 -4.34
C PHE A 31 -8.52 7.03 -3.55
N SER A 32 -8.89 6.51 -2.38
CA SER A 32 -9.78 7.19 -1.47
C SER A 32 -9.31 6.93 -0.05
N GLY A 33 -8.98 8.00 0.68
CA GLY A 33 -8.52 7.82 2.05
C GLY A 33 -7.86 9.05 2.63
N ASP A 34 -7.44 8.92 3.87
CA ASP A 34 -6.80 9.98 4.64
C ASP A 34 -5.56 9.41 5.35
N ASP A 35 -5.05 10.14 6.37
CA ASP A 35 -3.86 9.72 7.12
C ASP A 35 -4.14 8.61 8.16
N LYS A 36 -5.34 8.08 8.19
CA LYS A 36 -5.72 6.99 9.10
C LYS A 36 -6.06 5.71 8.36
N ALA A 37 -6.79 5.80 7.26
CA ALA A 37 -7.21 4.63 6.49
C ALA A 37 -7.61 5.02 5.08
N GLY A 38 -7.60 4.07 4.18
CA GLY A 38 -8.02 4.31 2.81
C GLY A 38 -8.09 3.04 1.98
N GLU A 39 -8.50 3.22 0.74
CA GLU A 39 -8.66 2.13 -0.21
C GLU A 39 -8.10 2.52 -1.56
N VAL A 40 -7.62 1.52 -2.29
CA VAL A 40 -7.15 1.67 -3.67
C VAL A 40 -7.78 0.57 -4.51
N GLU A 41 -8.19 0.92 -5.73
CA GLU A 41 -8.79 -0.04 -6.64
C GLU A 41 -8.50 0.36 -8.08
N GLY A 42 -8.14 -0.61 -8.88
CA GLY A 42 -7.91 -0.40 -10.30
C GLY A 42 -7.10 -1.51 -10.92
N MET A 43 -7.21 -1.65 -12.24
CA MET A 43 -6.44 -2.61 -13.03
C MET A 43 -6.56 -4.06 -12.53
N GLY A 44 -7.73 -4.42 -11.99
CA GLY A 44 -7.99 -5.77 -11.48
C GLY A 44 -7.50 -6.02 -10.07
N ALA A 45 -6.97 -5.00 -9.40
CA ALA A 45 -6.48 -5.11 -8.04
C ALA A 45 -7.31 -4.27 -7.09
N LYS A 46 -7.37 -4.72 -5.82
CA LYS A 46 -8.06 -3.98 -4.77
C LYS A 46 -7.28 -4.13 -3.48
N GLY A 47 -7.05 -3.02 -2.78
CA GLY A 47 -6.34 -3.02 -1.52
C GLY A 47 -6.85 -1.93 -0.60
N SER A 48 -6.44 -2.02 0.67
CA SER A 48 -6.76 -1.02 1.66
C SER A 48 -5.56 -0.86 2.59
N TYR A 49 -5.56 0.23 3.36
CA TYR A 49 -4.53 0.44 4.36
C TYR A 49 -5.14 1.05 5.61
N SER A 50 -4.46 0.84 6.73
CA SER A 50 -4.77 1.55 7.97
C SER A 50 -3.46 1.96 8.63
N ILE A 51 -3.45 3.12 9.25
CA ILE A 51 -2.26 3.69 9.87
C ILE A 51 -2.50 3.90 11.37
N SER A 52 -1.56 3.44 12.18
CA SER A 52 -1.59 3.62 13.62
C SER A 52 -0.18 3.92 14.09
N GLY A 53 0.05 5.14 14.60
CA GLY A 53 1.38 5.56 15.00
C GLY A 53 2.35 5.57 13.83
N ASP A 54 3.43 4.80 13.94
CA ASP A 54 4.44 4.68 12.89
C ASP A 54 4.28 3.39 12.07
N GLU A 55 3.14 2.73 12.17
CA GLU A 55 2.86 1.49 11.45
C GLU A 55 1.73 1.67 10.46
N VAL A 56 1.90 1.09 9.28
CA VAL A 56 0.85 1.00 8.28
C VAL A 56 0.60 -0.48 7.99
N THR A 57 -0.68 -0.87 8.01
CA THR A 57 -1.10 -2.21 7.61
C THR A 57 -1.73 -2.09 6.23
N VAL A 58 -1.17 -2.80 5.27
CA VAL A 58 -1.68 -2.86 3.91
C VAL A 58 -2.34 -4.20 3.70
N THR A 59 -3.59 -4.20 3.27
CA THR A 59 -4.32 -5.44 2.99
C THR A 59 -4.64 -5.47 1.50
N ILE A 60 -4.17 -6.51 0.84
CA ILE A 60 -4.46 -6.73 -0.58
C ILE A 60 -5.61 -7.71 -0.66
N HIS A 61 -6.76 -7.24 -1.14
CA HIS A 61 -7.98 -8.03 -1.22
C HIS A 61 -8.05 -8.85 -2.50
N ARG A 62 -7.52 -8.31 -3.60
CA ARG A 62 -7.59 -8.96 -4.91
C ARG A 62 -6.41 -8.50 -5.76
N ILE A 63 -5.85 -9.44 -6.53
CA ILE A 63 -4.85 -9.13 -7.56
C ILE A 63 -5.32 -9.75 -8.88
N PRO A 64 -4.85 -9.23 -10.04
CA PRO A 64 -5.12 -9.86 -11.31
C PRO A 64 -4.57 -11.29 -11.31
N PHE A 65 -5.31 -12.23 -11.89
CA PHE A 65 -4.91 -13.64 -11.85
C PHE A 65 -3.60 -13.92 -12.59
N ILE A 66 -3.18 -13.01 -13.46
CA ILE A 66 -1.91 -13.14 -14.21
C ILE A 66 -0.69 -12.71 -13.37
N ILE A 67 -0.91 -12.16 -12.18
CA ILE A 67 0.17 -11.70 -11.30
C ILE A 67 0.24 -12.60 -10.08
N SER A 68 1.45 -13.04 -9.72
CA SER A 68 1.63 -13.87 -8.53
C SER A 68 1.73 -13.03 -7.27
N TRP A 69 1.42 -13.63 -6.12
CA TRP A 69 1.60 -12.96 -4.83
C TRP A 69 3.05 -12.60 -4.56
N GLY A 70 3.99 -13.44 -5.01
CA GLY A 70 5.41 -13.11 -4.88
C GLY A 70 5.78 -11.82 -5.56
N THR A 71 5.25 -11.58 -6.76
CA THR A 71 5.47 -10.34 -7.49
C THR A 71 4.87 -9.14 -6.74
N VAL A 72 3.66 -9.30 -6.19
CA VAL A 72 3.02 -8.24 -5.42
C VAL A 72 3.84 -7.89 -4.20
N GLU A 73 4.31 -8.89 -3.45
CA GLU A 73 5.11 -8.67 -2.25
C GLU A 73 6.42 -7.96 -2.56
N GLU A 74 7.08 -8.34 -3.64
CA GLU A 74 8.32 -7.71 -4.08
C GLU A 74 8.10 -6.24 -4.44
N GLN A 75 7.02 -5.93 -5.15
CA GLN A 75 6.67 -4.57 -5.50
C GLN A 75 6.33 -3.73 -4.26
N LEU A 76 5.57 -4.29 -3.34
CA LEU A 76 5.24 -3.61 -2.09
C LEU A 76 6.50 -3.28 -1.29
N ASP A 77 7.38 -4.25 -1.11
CA ASP A 77 8.61 -4.07 -0.34
C ASP A 77 9.53 -3.04 -1.00
N SER A 78 9.67 -3.09 -2.32
CA SER A 78 10.51 -2.15 -3.07
C SER A 78 9.98 -0.73 -2.94
N THR A 79 8.67 -0.56 -3.11
CA THR A 79 8.01 0.74 -3.00
C THR A 79 8.11 1.28 -1.58
N ALA A 80 7.85 0.44 -0.58
CA ALA A 80 7.93 0.83 0.81
C ALA A 80 9.33 1.30 1.18
N ARG A 81 10.36 0.58 0.73
CA ARG A 81 11.75 0.98 0.98
C ARG A 81 12.07 2.34 0.38
N SER A 82 11.55 2.62 -0.81
CA SER A 82 11.78 3.91 -1.44
C SER A 82 11.15 5.06 -0.66
N TRP A 83 10.16 4.77 0.19
CA TRP A 83 9.51 5.75 1.06
C TRP A 83 10.00 5.70 2.51
N GLY A 84 11.07 4.95 2.77
CA GLY A 84 11.64 4.82 4.10
C GLY A 84 10.88 3.89 5.03
N ALA A 85 10.10 2.98 4.49
CA ALA A 85 9.34 2.01 5.28
C ALA A 85 9.99 0.62 5.20
N VAL A 86 9.87 -0.15 6.29
CA VAL A 86 10.44 -1.48 6.40
C VAL A 86 9.34 -2.46 6.80
N ARG A 87 9.26 -3.59 6.11
CA ARG A 87 8.26 -4.61 6.41
C ARG A 87 8.57 -5.28 7.76
N MET A 88 7.55 -5.38 8.61
CA MET A 88 7.65 -5.99 9.93
C MET A 88 7.19 -7.44 9.93
N THR A 89 6.22 -7.75 9.06
CA THR A 89 5.66 -9.11 9.01
C THR A 89 5.35 -9.51 7.58
#